data_e6a22d57178aaaa1a3616cb10c8c1b5e
#
_entry.id   e6a22d57178aaaa1a3616cb10c8c1b5e
#
_cell.length_a   1.000
_cell.length_b   1.000
_cell.length_c   1.000
_cell.angle_alpha   90.00
_cell.angle_beta   90.00
_cell.angle_gamma   90.00
#
_symmetry.space_group_name_H-M   'P 1'
#
loop_
_entity.id
_entity.type
_entity.pdbx_description
1 polymer ?
#
loop_
_entity_poly.entity_id
_entity_poly.type
_entity_poly.pdbx_seq_one_letter_code
_entity_poly.pdbx_strand_id
1 'polypeptide(L)'
;MVEPLGLYNPIVMDHFKHPRNMGEMETPDGVGEATNPVCGDTMRLFIKVDMNRIVEVSFLTFGCGAAIAASSMLTEMIKGKSLDEALNISDQDIVQALEGLPPTKVHCSVLAEKAVQAAIADYRGKREHRE
;
A
#
# COMPACT_ATOMS: atom_id res chain seq x y z
N MET A 1 19.48 -1.25 -18.22
CA MET A 1 18.67 -1.73 -18.05
C MET A 1 17.65 -1.46 -18.59
N VAL A 2 17.07 -1.57 -18.96
CA VAL A 2 16.24 -1.32 -19.44
C VAL A 2 15.20 -1.67 -19.29
N GLU A 3 14.88 -2.10 -19.31
CA GLU A 3 14.00 -2.32 -19.18
C GLU A 3 12.99 -2.39 -18.69
N PRO A 4 12.80 -2.36 -17.76
CA PRO A 4 11.44 -2.34 -17.29
C PRO A 4 10.59 -1.25 -17.88
N LEU A 5 11.21 -0.28 -18.48
CA LEU A 5 10.47 0.82 -19.08
C LEU A 5 9.46 0.35 -20.12
N GLY A 6 9.76 -0.74 -20.83
CA GLY A 6 8.86 -1.26 -21.82
C GLY A 6 7.68 -2.03 -21.23
N LEU A 7 7.74 -2.37 -19.93
CA LEU A 7 6.71 -3.16 -19.26
C LEU A 7 5.75 -2.32 -18.45
N TYR A 8 6.16 -1.13 -18.03
CA TYR A 8 5.38 -0.29 -17.13
C TYR A 8 4.82 0.90 -17.89
N ASN A 9 3.55 1.20 -17.67
CA ASN A 9 2.93 2.38 -18.26
C ASN A 9 3.40 3.65 -17.53
N PRO A 10 3.09 4.84 -18.09
CA PRO A 10 3.56 6.10 -17.49
C PRO A 10 3.10 6.32 -16.05
N ILE A 11 1.90 5.84 -15.68
CA ILE A 11 1.40 6.03 -14.32
C ILE A 11 2.23 5.19 -13.35
N VAL A 12 2.51 3.94 -13.70
CA VAL A 12 3.35 3.08 -12.88
C VAL A 12 4.74 3.68 -12.73
N MET A 13 5.31 4.16 -13.83
CA MET A 13 6.63 4.76 -13.80
C MET A 13 6.66 6.01 -12.93
N ASP A 14 5.61 6.81 -13.00
CA ASP A 14 5.52 8.02 -12.17
C ASP A 14 5.52 7.67 -10.69
N HIS A 15 4.69 6.71 -10.29
CA HIS A 15 4.63 6.30 -8.88
C HIS A 15 5.91 5.61 -8.44
N PHE A 16 6.60 4.92 -9.33
CA PHE A 16 7.88 4.32 -9.00
C PHE A 16 8.96 5.38 -8.80
N LYS A 17 9.04 6.36 -9.70
CA LYS A 17 10.07 7.39 -9.64
C LYS A 17 9.79 8.42 -8.56
N HIS A 18 8.52 8.70 -8.30
CA HIS A 18 8.09 9.73 -7.34
C HIS A 18 7.03 9.16 -6.42
N PRO A 19 7.41 8.18 -5.58
CA PRO A 19 6.42 7.55 -4.70
C PRO A 19 5.83 8.56 -3.72
N ARG A 20 4.51 8.49 -3.58
CA ARG A 20 3.78 9.35 -2.65
C ARG A 20 3.74 8.69 -1.29
N ASN A 21 3.89 9.50 -0.24
CA ASN A 21 3.72 9.04 1.14
C ASN A 21 4.72 7.95 1.55
N MET A 22 5.91 7.96 0.96
CA MET A 22 6.95 6.99 1.32
C MET A 22 7.73 7.50 2.52
N GLY A 23 7.91 6.63 3.52
CA GLY A 23 8.66 6.97 4.70
C GLY A 23 8.06 6.38 5.96
N GLU A 24 8.82 6.45 7.06
CA GLU A 24 8.33 6.01 8.36
C GLU A 24 7.47 7.08 9.00
N MET A 25 6.55 6.63 9.86
CA MET A 25 5.71 7.53 10.65
C MET A 25 6.08 7.34 12.11
N GLU A 26 6.30 8.44 12.84
CA GLU A 26 6.82 8.36 14.20
C GLU A 26 5.84 7.75 15.19
N THR A 27 4.58 8.13 15.09
CA THR A 27 3.59 7.66 16.07
C THR A 27 2.35 7.17 15.34
N PRO A 28 2.47 6.05 14.62
CA PRO A 28 1.31 5.54 13.90
C PRO A 28 0.28 4.94 14.86
N ASP A 29 -0.97 5.01 14.46
CA ASP A 29 -2.04 4.36 15.21
C ASP A 29 -2.17 2.88 14.81
N GLY A 30 -1.77 2.54 13.60
CA GLY A 30 -1.73 1.16 13.15
C GLY A 30 -0.57 0.94 12.20
N VAL A 31 0.03 -0.25 12.29
CA VAL A 31 1.13 -0.66 11.41
C VAL A 31 0.81 -2.04 10.88
N GLY A 32 0.87 -2.18 9.56
CA GLY A 32 0.65 -3.46 8.93
C GLY A 32 1.85 -3.83 8.07
N GLU A 33 2.19 -5.10 8.07
CA GLU A 33 3.29 -5.60 7.24
C GLU A 33 2.82 -6.81 6.47
N ALA A 34 3.19 -6.86 5.21
CA ALA A 34 2.89 -8.00 4.35
C ALA A 34 4.13 -8.35 3.57
N THR A 35 4.34 -9.64 3.37
CA THR A 35 5.49 -10.16 2.66
C THR A 35 5.01 -11.18 1.64
N ASN A 36 5.56 -11.11 0.44
CA ASN A 36 5.33 -12.14 -0.57
C ASN A 36 6.42 -13.19 -0.42
N PRO A 37 6.09 -14.41 0.02
CA PRO A 37 7.13 -15.41 0.28
C PRO A 37 7.83 -15.92 -0.97
N VAL A 38 7.23 -15.71 -2.14
CA VAL A 38 7.83 -16.18 -3.38
C VAL A 38 8.95 -15.27 -3.84
N CYS A 39 8.71 -13.97 -3.87
CA CYS A 39 9.71 -13.01 -4.36
C CYS A 39 10.40 -12.25 -3.24
N GLY A 40 9.92 -12.36 -2.01
CA GLY A 40 10.54 -11.69 -0.88
C GLY A 40 10.19 -10.22 -0.74
N ASP A 41 9.33 -9.69 -1.59
CA ASP A 41 8.91 -8.30 -1.47
C ASP A 41 8.17 -8.09 -0.17
N THR A 42 8.43 -6.97 0.51
CA THR A 42 7.83 -6.66 1.79
C THR A 42 7.33 -5.23 1.77
N MET A 43 6.13 -5.03 2.33
CA MET A 43 5.56 -3.69 2.48
C MET A 43 5.17 -3.49 3.93
N ARG A 44 5.54 -2.34 4.48
CA ARG A 44 5.09 -1.92 5.80
C ARG A 44 4.27 -0.65 5.63
N LEU A 45 3.07 -0.65 6.19
CA LEU A 45 2.13 0.46 6.05
C LEU A 45 1.84 1.05 7.40
N PHE A 46 1.92 2.38 7.50
CA PHE A 46 1.64 3.13 8.72
C PHE A 46 0.41 3.98 8.50
N ILE A 47 -0.52 3.97 9.46
CA ILE A 47 -1.72 4.78 9.36
C ILE A 47 -1.95 5.56 10.65
N LYS A 48 -2.50 6.77 10.51
CA LYS A 48 -3.08 7.51 11.62
C LYS A 48 -4.57 7.61 11.39
N VAL A 49 -5.34 7.40 12.44
CA VAL A 49 -6.80 7.31 12.36
C VAL A 49 -7.41 8.36 13.27
N ASP A 50 -8.39 9.10 12.77
CA ASP A 50 -9.16 10.04 13.55
C ASP A 50 -10.61 9.93 13.11
N MET A 51 -11.50 9.73 14.07
CA MET A 51 -12.94 9.60 13.82
C MET A 51 -13.24 8.54 12.76
N ASN A 52 -12.55 7.40 12.89
CA ASN A 52 -12.74 6.24 12.01
C ASN A 52 -12.31 6.49 10.57
N ARG A 53 -11.45 7.50 10.34
CA ARG A 53 -10.93 7.81 9.02
C ARG A 53 -9.41 7.81 9.06
N ILE A 54 -8.80 7.41 7.94
CA ILE A 54 -7.35 7.43 7.80
C ILE A 54 -6.95 8.85 7.43
N VAL A 55 -6.34 9.57 8.38
CA VAL A 55 -5.97 10.96 8.14
C VAL A 55 -4.54 11.12 7.65
N GLU A 56 -3.67 10.17 7.98
CA GLU A 56 -2.31 10.13 7.47
C GLU A 56 -1.95 8.70 7.15
N VAL A 57 -1.16 8.52 6.12
CA VAL A 57 -0.69 7.20 5.71
C VAL A 57 0.70 7.34 5.10
N SER A 58 1.57 6.39 5.41
CA SER A 58 2.88 6.30 4.77
C SER A 58 3.28 4.84 4.66
N PHE A 59 4.34 4.59 3.90
CA PHE A 59 4.76 3.21 3.68
C PHE A 59 6.25 3.10 3.46
N LEU A 60 6.76 1.91 3.71
CA LEU A 60 8.09 1.48 3.29
C LEU A 60 7.93 0.18 2.54
N THR A 61 8.57 0.07 1.40
CA THR A 61 8.50 -1.13 0.58
C THR A 61 9.90 -1.53 0.16
N PHE A 62 10.20 -2.80 0.33
CA PHE A 62 11.44 -3.41 -0.15
C PHE A 62 11.05 -4.41 -1.23
N GLY A 63 11.32 -4.05 -2.49
CA GLY A 63 10.90 -4.89 -3.60
C GLY A 63 11.11 -4.20 -4.93
N CYS A 64 10.42 -4.70 -5.94
CA CYS A 64 10.57 -4.20 -7.31
C CYS A 64 9.82 -2.89 -7.50
N GLY A 65 10.02 -2.29 -8.69
CA GLY A 65 9.36 -1.04 -9.01
C GLY A 65 7.85 -1.13 -8.98
N ALA A 66 7.28 -2.27 -9.39
CA ALA A 66 5.84 -2.45 -9.35
C ALA A 66 5.31 -2.48 -7.92
N ALA A 67 6.10 -3.06 -6.99
CA ALA A 67 5.70 -3.08 -5.59
C ALA A 67 5.68 -1.67 -5.00
N ILE A 68 6.67 -0.86 -5.35
CA ILE A 68 6.72 0.53 -4.90
C ILE A 68 5.56 1.31 -5.50
N ALA A 69 5.29 1.12 -6.79
CA ALA A 69 4.20 1.83 -7.45
C ALA A 69 2.84 1.45 -6.87
N ALA A 70 2.62 0.16 -6.61
CA ALA A 70 1.36 -0.30 -6.03
C ALA A 70 1.18 0.27 -4.62
N SER A 71 2.25 0.29 -3.82
CA SER A 71 2.20 0.85 -2.49
C SER A 71 1.88 2.34 -2.53
N SER A 72 2.54 3.07 -3.40
CA SER A 72 2.32 4.49 -3.57
C SER A 72 0.87 4.79 -3.96
N MET A 73 0.37 4.09 -4.97
CA MET A 73 -1.01 4.28 -5.41
C MET A 73 -2.00 3.97 -4.30
N LEU A 74 -1.77 2.87 -3.57
CA LEU A 74 -2.66 2.50 -2.48
C LEU A 74 -2.76 3.61 -1.44
N THR A 75 -1.64 4.20 -1.04
CA THR A 75 -1.68 5.26 -0.04
C THR A 75 -2.50 6.45 -0.50
N GLU A 76 -2.45 6.77 -1.78
CA GLU A 76 -3.28 7.85 -2.32
C GLU A 76 -4.75 7.48 -2.32
N MET A 77 -5.06 6.20 -2.50
CA MET A 77 -6.44 5.74 -2.55
C MET A 77 -7.10 5.70 -1.18
N ILE A 78 -6.34 5.38 -0.13
CA ILE A 78 -6.94 5.22 1.20
C ILE A 78 -6.86 6.47 2.06
N LYS A 79 -6.04 7.43 1.70
CA LYS A 79 -5.92 8.65 2.49
C LYS A 79 -7.24 9.40 2.48
N GLY A 80 -7.75 9.70 3.67
CA GLY A 80 -9.03 10.39 3.81
C GLY A 80 -10.25 9.48 3.81
N LYS A 81 -10.05 8.18 3.59
CA LYS A 81 -11.15 7.22 3.57
C LYS A 81 -11.44 6.69 4.97
N SER A 82 -12.66 6.23 5.18
CA SER A 82 -12.98 5.52 6.41
C SER A 82 -12.27 4.17 6.41
N LEU A 83 -12.17 3.55 7.60
CA LEU A 83 -11.56 2.24 7.70
C LEU A 83 -12.28 1.21 6.84
N ASP A 84 -13.62 1.27 6.83
CA ASP A 84 -14.40 0.31 6.04
C ASP A 84 -14.20 0.54 4.56
N GLU A 85 -14.13 1.79 4.11
CA GLU A 85 -13.86 2.09 2.72
C GLU A 85 -12.48 1.58 2.29
N ALA A 86 -11.48 1.77 3.16
CA ALA A 86 -10.14 1.30 2.87
C ALA A 86 -10.10 -0.23 2.77
N LEU A 87 -10.85 -0.93 3.63
CA LEU A 87 -10.90 -2.40 3.58
C LEU A 87 -11.59 -2.92 2.33
N ASN A 88 -12.41 -2.10 1.67
CA ASN A 88 -13.09 -2.52 0.45
C ASN A 88 -12.24 -2.34 -0.80
N ILE A 89 -11.09 -1.70 -0.68
CA ILE A 89 -10.20 -1.54 -1.83
C ILE A 89 -9.51 -2.88 -2.09
N SER A 90 -9.72 -3.40 -3.29
CA SER A 90 -9.17 -4.70 -3.68
C SER A 90 -7.87 -4.52 -4.46
N ASP A 91 -7.16 -5.64 -4.65
CA ASP A 91 -5.97 -5.63 -5.48
C ASP A 91 -6.29 -5.17 -6.90
N GLN A 92 -7.47 -5.52 -7.40
CA GLN A 92 -7.86 -5.13 -8.76
C GLN A 92 -8.13 -3.63 -8.85
N ASP A 93 -8.65 -3.03 -7.78
CA ASP A 93 -8.84 -1.58 -7.76
C ASP A 93 -7.50 -0.87 -7.91
N ILE A 94 -6.46 -1.40 -7.26
CA ILE A 94 -5.12 -0.83 -7.36
C ILE A 94 -4.57 -0.97 -8.78
N VAL A 95 -4.75 -2.14 -9.38
CA VAL A 95 -4.29 -2.39 -10.75
C VAL A 95 -5.00 -1.44 -11.70
N GLN A 96 -6.32 -1.25 -11.52
CA GLN A 96 -7.07 -0.35 -12.38
C GLN A 96 -6.62 1.10 -12.22
N ALA A 97 -6.35 1.52 -10.99
CA ALA A 97 -5.88 2.89 -10.74
C ALA A 97 -4.52 3.13 -11.41
N LEU A 98 -3.70 2.10 -11.47
CA LEU A 98 -2.40 2.18 -12.16
C LEU A 98 -2.54 2.00 -13.68
N GLU A 99 -3.75 1.74 -14.16
CA GLU A 99 -4.04 1.46 -15.56
C GLU A 99 -3.32 0.23 -16.07
N GLY A 100 -3.12 -0.74 -15.17
CA GLY A 100 -2.59 -2.04 -15.52
C GLY A 100 -1.19 -2.26 -15.00
N LEU A 101 -0.89 -3.52 -14.73
CA LEU A 101 0.45 -3.99 -14.38
C LEU A 101 0.78 -5.17 -15.26
N PRO A 102 2.08 -5.42 -15.53
CA PRO A 102 2.45 -6.65 -16.24
C PRO A 102 1.90 -7.86 -15.50
N PRO A 103 1.47 -8.90 -16.23
CA PRO A 103 0.87 -10.08 -15.55
C PRO A 103 1.76 -10.68 -14.47
N THR A 104 3.07 -10.61 -14.63
CA THR A 104 4.00 -11.16 -13.65
C THR A 104 4.13 -10.27 -12.41
N LYS A 105 3.52 -9.09 -12.40
CA LYS A 105 3.63 -8.13 -11.31
C LYS A 105 2.30 -7.84 -10.62
N VAL A 106 1.23 -8.49 -11.01
CA VAL A 106 -0.08 -8.26 -10.41
C VAL A 106 -0.06 -8.61 -8.92
N HIS A 107 0.77 -9.56 -8.51
CA HIS A 107 0.88 -9.93 -7.10
C HIS A 107 1.31 -8.76 -6.20
N CYS A 108 1.92 -7.74 -6.77
CA CYS A 108 2.32 -6.57 -5.97
C CYS A 108 1.11 -5.81 -5.43
N SER A 109 0.01 -5.80 -6.17
CA SER A 109 -1.22 -5.17 -5.69
C SER A 109 -1.86 -5.99 -4.57
N VAL A 110 -1.73 -7.32 -4.60
CA VAL A 110 -2.21 -8.16 -3.53
C VAL A 110 -1.44 -7.88 -2.24
N LEU A 111 -0.13 -7.70 -2.37
CA LEU A 111 0.71 -7.35 -1.23
C LEU A 111 0.22 -6.06 -0.56
N ALA A 112 -0.06 -5.04 -1.36
CA ALA A 112 -0.55 -3.77 -0.85
C ALA A 112 -1.89 -3.92 -0.15
N GLU A 113 -2.79 -4.68 -0.74
CA GLU A 113 -4.10 -4.93 -0.14
C GLU A 113 -3.95 -5.59 1.23
N LYS A 114 -3.07 -6.58 1.35
CA LYS A 114 -2.87 -7.26 2.62
C LYS A 114 -2.25 -6.35 3.67
N ALA A 115 -1.39 -5.44 3.26
CA ALA A 115 -0.79 -4.50 4.21
C ALA A 115 -1.85 -3.57 4.82
N VAL A 116 -2.82 -3.14 4.03
CA VAL A 116 -3.92 -2.32 4.55
C VAL A 116 -4.74 -3.10 5.56
N GLN A 117 -5.08 -4.35 5.23
CA GLN A 117 -5.85 -5.18 6.14
C GLN A 117 -5.11 -5.36 7.45
N ALA A 118 -3.81 -5.58 7.39
CA ALA A 118 -3.00 -5.78 8.59
C ALA A 118 -2.92 -4.50 9.41
N ALA A 119 -2.75 -3.35 8.77
CA ALA A 119 -2.65 -2.08 9.49
C ALA A 119 -3.93 -1.75 10.22
N ILE A 120 -5.07 -1.97 9.58
CA ILE A 120 -6.37 -1.70 10.20
C ILE A 120 -6.63 -2.68 11.34
N ALA A 121 -6.27 -3.96 11.14
CA ALA A 121 -6.43 -4.95 12.20
C ALA A 121 -5.56 -4.59 13.42
N ASP A 122 -4.34 -4.11 13.18
CA ASP A 122 -3.46 -3.69 14.26
C ASP A 122 -4.06 -2.52 15.03
N TYR A 123 -4.59 -1.53 14.31
CA TYR A 123 -5.23 -0.39 14.94
C TYR A 123 -6.43 -0.82 15.79
N ARG A 124 -7.29 -1.67 15.24
CA ARG A 124 -8.49 -2.12 15.97
C ARG A 124 -8.13 -2.96 17.17
N GLY A 125 -7.08 -3.77 17.06
CA GLY A 125 -6.62 -4.57 18.20
C GLY A 125 -6.06 -3.71 19.31
N LYS A 126 -5.28 -2.69 19.00
CA LYS A 126 -4.75 -1.77 19.99
C LYS A 126 -5.86 -1.00 20.68
N ARG A 127 -6.88 -0.63 19.92
CA ARG A 127 -8.01 0.10 20.47
C ARG A 127 -8.79 -0.74 21.46
N GLU A 128 -8.98 -2.03 21.15
CA GLU A 128 -9.65 -2.94 22.07
C GLU A 128 -8.86 -3.11 23.35
N HIS A 129 -7.53 -3.19 23.25
CA HIS A 129 -6.69 -3.38 24.43
C HIS A 129 -6.70 -2.19 25.36
N ARG A 130 -6.97 -0.99 24.84
CA ARG A 130 -7.02 0.20 25.68
C ARG A 130 -8.27 0.28 26.51
N GLU A 131 -9.27 -0.44 26.12
CA GLU A 131 -10.52 -0.46 26.85
C GLU A 131 -10.56 -1.58 27.85
#